data_ed29c77f20dfb9d6a838ecca2b166771
#
_entry.id   ed29c77f20dfb9d6a838ecca2b166771
#
_cell.length_a   1.000
_cell.length_b   1.000
_cell.length_c   1.000
_cell.angle_alpha   90.00
_cell.angle_beta   90.00
_cell.angle_gamma   90.00
#
_symmetry.space_group_name_H-M   'P 1'
#
loop_
_entity.id
_entity.type
_entity.pdbx_description
1 polymer ?
#
loop_
_entity_poly.entity_id
_entity_poly.type
_entity_poly.pdbx_seq_one_letter_code
_entity_poly.pdbx_strand_id
1 'polypeptide(L)'
;MEKFVTRAARLNKAYDIELIERELECGEDDIIVRNHMMGICGSDKSFYRGSMPPQTAEFRQPPEFPFLLGHESGGTVVAVGDRVSDYKVGDKVMAFGWNNNFADYFKSKAFQLQPVPDGLDMDIAALGEPTACAMYSGLNTGVQLGDTVVIMGGGYAGQIIAQCSKLKGAYQVIVVDVLEGKLDLAKSLGADVVVNSREEDPVAKVKALTGGRGADVVVEAAGTAESFNAASAMIRHNGKFVFYSWVTTPVTLNISRWHDDGLE
;
A
#
# COMPACT_ATOMS: atom_id res chain seq x y z
N MET A 1 -20.52 30.18 -6.06
CA MET A 1 -20.02 28.82 -5.79
C MET A 1 -20.29 28.50 -4.32
N GLU A 2 -20.77 27.30 -4.05
CA GLU A 2 -20.99 26.87 -2.67
C GLU A 2 -19.66 26.65 -1.95
N LYS A 3 -19.55 27.15 -0.72
CA LYS A 3 -18.34 27.04 0.10
C LYS A 3 -18.52 25.97 1.16
N PHE A 4 -17.52 25.12 1.32
CA PHE A 4 -17.48 24.07 2.31
C PHE A 4 -16.36 24.37 3.30
N VAL A 5 -16.69 24.52 4.58
CA VAL A 5 -15.70 24.63 5.66
C VAL A 5 -15.31 23.23 6.09
N THR A 6 -14.02 22.92 6.12
CA THR A 6 -13.48 21.62 6.49
C THR A 6 -12.36 21.74 7.51
N ARG A 7 -12.37 20.88 8.51
CA ARG A 7 -11.18 20.65 9.33
C ARG A 7 -10.29 19.67 8.59
N ALA A 8 -8.99 19.96 8.58
CA ALA A 8 -8.01 19.11 7.90
C ALA A 8 -6.74 18.94 8.75
N ALA A 9 -6.14 17.76 8.68
CA ALA A 9 -4.87 17.50 9.34
C ALA A 9 -3.72 18.03 8.49
N ARG A 10 -3.00 19.00 9.04
CA ARG A 10 -1.80 19.60 8.44
C ARG A 10 -0.55 19.14 9.18
N LEU A 11 0.40 18.61 8.48
CA LEU A 11 1.71 18.28 9.01
C LEU A 11 2.63 19.49 8.84
N ASN A 12 2.96 20.17 9.95
CA ASN A 12 3.76 21.40 9.95
C ASN A 12 5.26 21.10 9.82
N LYS A 13 5.71 20.01 10.44
CA LYS A 13 7.06 19.41 10.41
C LYS A 13 6.97 17.99 10.94
N ALA A 14 8.07 17.26 10.96
CA ALA A 14 8.11 15.94 11.58
C ALA A 14 7.56 15.95 13.01
N TYR A 15 6.69 14.99 13.32
CA TYR A 15 6.00 14.81 14.61
C TYR A 15 5.08 15.95 15.05
N ASP A 16 4.70 16.86 14.14
CA ASP A 16 3.87 18.03 14.46
C ASP A 16 2.67 18.13 13.51
N ILE A 17 1.53 17.56 13.95
CA ILE A 17 0.25 17.62 13.24
C ILE A 17 -0.67 18.63 13.95
N GLU A 18 -1.31 19.47 13.16
CA GLU A 18 -2.30 20.44 13.59
C GLU A 18 -3.61 20.24 12.82
N LEU A 19 -4.73 20.38 13.52
CA LEU A 19 -6.04 20.48 12.87
C LEU A 19 -6.30 21.94 12.52
N ILE A 20 -6.45 22.21 11.23
CA ILE A 20 -6.75 23.55 10.73
C ILE A 20 -8.14 23.59 10.09
N GLU A 21 -8.78 24.74 10.10
CA GLU A 21 -9.97 25.01 9.29
C GLU A 21 -9.55 25.63 7.97
N ARG A 22 -10.23 25.25 6.90
CA ARG A 22 -10.05 25.82 5.56
C ARG A 22 -11.36 25.81 4.78
N GLU A 23 -11.49 26.73 3.84
CA GLU A 23 -12.61 26.76 2.90
C GLU A 23 -12.22 25.99 1.62
N LEU A 24 -13.18 25.24 1.10
CA LEU A 24 -13.12 24.61 -0.22
C LEU A 24 -14.20 25.21 -1.12
N GLU A 25 -13.83 25.54 -2.34
CA GLU A 25 -14.77 25.95 -3.40
C GLU A 25 -14.79 24.88 -4.49
N CYS A 26 -15.96 24.51 -4.97
CA CYS A 26 -16.14 23.57 -6.06
C CYS A 26 -15.93 24.32 -7.38
N GLY A 27 -14.80 24.12 -8.04
CA GLY A 27 -14.54 24.63 -9.39
C GLY A 27 -15.26 23.79 -10.46
N GLU A 28 -15.21 24.22 -11.71
CA GLU A 28 -15.94 23.62 -12.83
C GLU A 28 -15.64 22.12 -13.06
N ASP A 29 -14.42 21.66 -12.77
CA ASP A 29 -13.98 20.27 -12.91
C ASP A 29 -13.79 19.55 -11.57
N ASP A 30 -14.24 20.18 -10.47
CA ASP A 30 -14.02 19.65 -9.13
C ASP A 30 -15.22 18.85 -8.63
N ILE A 31 -14.93 17.94 -7.72
CA ILE A 31 -15.91 17.21 -6.93
C ILE A 31 -15.57 17.42 -5.46
N ILE A 32 -16.53 17.82 -4.65
CA ILE A 32 -16.39 17.88 -3.19
C ILE A 32 -17.01 16.63 -2.60
N VAL A 33 -16.20 15.93 -1.82
CA VAL A 33 -16.59 14.70 -1.13
C VAL A 33 -16.62 14.95 0.37
N ARG A 34 -17.73 14.63 1.01
CA ARG A 34 -17.83 14.52 2.46
C ARG A 34 -17.23 13.18 2.86
N ASN A 35 -16.16 13.22 3.65
CA ASN A 35 -15.47 12.03 4.11
C ASN A 35 -16.36 11.22 5.06
N HIS A 36 -16.30 9.90 4.94
CA HIS A 36 -16.94 8.97 5.87
C HIS A 36 -15.90 8.27 6.73
N MET A 37 -14.89 7.68 6.08
CA MET A 37 -13.80 6.95 6.71
C MET A 37 -12.52 7.17 5.91
N MET A 38 -11.38 7.15 6.59
CA MET A 38 -10.07 7.25 5.97
C MET A 38 -9.10 6.22 6.53
N GLY A 39 -8.22 5.69 5.67
CA GLY A 39 -7.11 4.83 6.04
C GLY A 39 -5.85 5.64 6.40
N ILE A 40 -4.97 5.05 7.19
CA ILE A 40 -3.65 5.58 7.49
C ILE A 40 -2.61 4.68 6.84
N CYS A 41 -2.03 5.16 5.75
CA CYS A 41 -0.99 4.44 5.00
C CYS A 41 0.36 4.40 5.74
N GLY A 42 1.21 3.49 5.33
CA GLY A 42 2.62 3.47 5.73
C GLY A 42 3.36 4.75 5.37
N SER A 43 3.03 5.35 4.21
CA SER A 43 3.60 6.63 3.75
C SER A 43 3.23 7.81 4.65
N ASP A 44 1.98 7.88 5.17
CA ASP A 44 1.59 8.92 6.13
C ASP A 44 2.43 8.85 7.40
N LYS A 45 2.70 7.64 7.89
CA LYS A 45 3.59 7.42 9.04
C LYS A 45 5.03 7.83 8.74
N SER A 46 5.51 7.60 7.53
CA SER A 46 6.83 8.03 7.09
C SER A 46 6.94 9.54 7.04
N PHE A 47 5.95 10.21 6.45
CA PHE A 47 5.88 11.68 6.45
C PHE A 47 5.82 12.26 7.87
N TYR A 48 4.98 11.68 8.73
CA TYR A 48 4.90 12.10 10.13
C TYR A 48 6.25 12.03 10.86
N ARG A 49 7.06 11.00 10.57
CA ARG A 49 8.41 10.84 11.13
C ARG A 49 9.46 11.71 10.47
N GLY A 50 9.13 12.42 9.41
CA GLY A 50 10.09 13.17 8.60
C GLY A 50 10.98 12.29 7.72
N SER A 51 10.64 11.00 7.58
CA SER A 51 11.33 10.07 6.70
C SER A 51 10.82 10.28 5.28
N MET A 52 11.25 11.38 4.63
CA MET A 52 10.96 11.65 3.23
C MET A 52 11.86 10.78 2.35
N PRO A 53 11.35 10.28 1.21
CA PRO A 53 12.21 9.62 0.25
C PRO A 53 13.30 10.60 -0.21
N PRO A 54 14.53 10.15 -0.47
CA PRO A 54 15.54 11.02 -1.06
C PRO A 54 14.99 11.61 -2.36
N GLN A 55 15.32 12.87 -2.62
CA GLN A 55 14.96 13.59 -3.86
C GLN A 55 15.77 13.00 -5.03
N THR A 56 15.43 11.82 -5.47
CA THR A 56 16.17 11.11 -6.52
C THR A 56 15.41 11.02 -7.83
N ALA A 57 14.16 11.48 -7.88
CA ALA A 57 13.37 11.36 -9.08
C ALA A 57 12.88 12.71 -9.59
N GLU A 58 13.13 12.98 -10.85
CA GLU A 58 12.54 14.08 -11.61
C GLU A 58 11.00 14.10 -11.56
N PHE A 59 10.37 13.02 -11.11
CA PHE A 59 8.93 12.80 -11.17
C PHE A 59 8.17 12.95 -9.84
N ARG A 60 8.83 12.97 -8.68
CA ARG A 60 8.19 13.19 -7.38
C ARG A 60 9.14 13.94 -6.45
N GLN A 61 8.87 15.21 -6.27
CA GLN A 61 9.42 15.93 -5.13
C GLN A 61 8.62 15.55 -3.88
N PRO A 62 9.25 15.23 -2.74
CA PRO A 62 8.55 15.09 -1.48
C PRO A 62 7.84 16.41 -1.18
N PRO A 63 6.63 16.37 -0.60
CA PRO A 63 5.95 17.59 -0.23
C PRO A 63 6.79 18.38 0.76
N GLU A 64 6.89 19.69 0.52
CA GLU A 64 7.53 20.61 1.47
C GLU A 64 6.58 20.91 2.63
N PHE A 65 7.13 20.97 3.84
CA PHE A 65 6.34 21.37 5.00
C PHE A 65 5.96 22.86 4.93
N PRO A 66 4.74 23.25 5.36
CA PRO A 66 3.64 22.39 5.80
C PRO A 66 2.82 21.83 4.64
N PHE A 67 2.25 20.63 4.78
CA PHE A 67 1.33 20.05 3.80
C PHE A 67 0.19 19.26 4.46
N LEU A 68 -0.87 18.98 3.67
CA LEU A 68 -2.02 18.21 4.12
C LEU A 68 -1.80 16.71 3.83
N LEU A 69 -2.24 15.88 4.76
CA LEU A 69 -2.13 14.42 4.69
C LEU A 69 -3.36 13.77 4.06
N GLY A 70 -3.20 12.48 3.71
CA GLY A 70 -4.27 11.56 3.38
C GLY A 70 -4.48 11.31 1.90
N HIS A 71 -4.70 10.03 1.56
CA HIS A 71 -4.91 9.55 0.19
C HIS A 71 -5.78 8.29 0.13
N GLU A 72 -6.19 7.73 1.26
CA GLU A 72 -7.05 6.55 1.37
C GLU A 72 -8.38 6.96 2.01
N SER A 73 -9.46 7.05 1.24
CA SER A 73 -10.74 7.43 1.84
C SER A 73 -11.96 6.96 1.05
N GLY A 74 -13.08 6.85 1.77
CA GLY A 74 -14.41 6.67 1.22
C GLY A 74 -15.35 7.76 1.70
N GLY A 75 -16.26 8.23 0.84
CA GLY A 75 -17.13 9.33 1.19
C GLY A 75 -18.34 9.45 0.25
N THR A 76 -19.08 10.54 0.44
CA THR A 76 -20.26 10.88 -0.36
C THR A 76 -20.05 12.20 -1.08
N VAL A 77 -20.31 12.25 -2.37
CA VAL A 77 -20.27 13.45 -3.18
C VAL A 77 -21.32 14.45 -2.67
N VAL A 78 -20.89 15.67 -2.38
CA VAL A 78 -21.77 16.76 -1.90
C VAL A 78 -21.84 17.94 -2.85
N ALA A 79 -20.88 18.09 -3.76
CA ALA A 79 -20.94 19.07 -4.85
C ALA A 79 -20.16 18.55 -6.06
N VAL A 80 -20.58 18.93 -7.24
CA VAL A 80 -19.94 18.66 -8.52
C VAL A 80 -19.87 19.94 -9.35
N GLY A 81 -18.74 20.13 -10.03
CA GLY A 81 -18.57 21.25 -10.96
C GLY A 81 -19.36 21.04 -12.26
N ASP A 82 -19.64 22.14 -12.96
CA ASP A 82 -20.51 22.15 -14.15
C ASP A 82 -19.98 21.30 -15.31
N ARG A 83 -18.68 21.01 -15.36
CA ARG A 83 -18.06 20.14 -16.38
C ARG A 83 -17.94 18.66 -15.98
N VAL A 84 -18.39 18.31 -14.77
CA VAL A 84 -18.37 16.91 -14.29
C VAL A 84 -19.66 16.24 -14.70
N SER A 85 -19.59 15.19 -15.52
CA SER A 85 -20.73 14.41 -16.01
C SER A 85 -20.87 13.04 -15.36
N ASP A 86 -19.78 12.49 -14.81
CA ASP A 86 -19.68 11.10 -14.40
C ASP A 86 -20.18 10.85 -12.97
N TYR A 87 -20.35 11.92 -12.21
CA TYR A 87 -20.79 11.89 -10.81
C TYR A 87 -21.88 12.91 -10.53
N LYS A 88 -22.70 12.62 -9.51
CA LYS A 88 -23.73 13.52 -8.99
C LYS A 88 -23.71 13.55 -7.46
N VAL A 89 -24.32 14.59 -6.90
CA VAL A 89 -24.52 14.70 -5.44
C VAL A 89 -25.25 13.46 -4.92
N GLY A 90 -24.74 12.90 -3.84
CA GLY A 90 -25.24 11.67 -3.20
C GLY A 90 -24.51 10.40 -3.62
N ASP A 91 -23.70 10.42 -4.67
CA ASP A 91 -22.91 9.23 -5.05
C ASP A 91 -21.90 8.87 -3.97
N LYS A 92 -21.81 7.57 -3.68
CA LYS A 92 -20.80 7.00 -2.77
C LYS A 92 -19.56 6.67 -3.57
N VAL A 93 -18.40 7.15 -3.09
CA VAL A 93 -17.13 7.06 -3.82
C VAL A 93 -15.97 6.61 -2.93
N MET A 94 -15.03 5.91 -3.54
CA MET A 94 -13.69 5.66 -3.03
C MET A 94 -12.73 6.64 -3.71
N ALA A 95 -11.82 7.24 -2.96
CA ALA A 95 -10.84 8.18 -3.48
C ALA A 95 -9.47 7.53 -3.65
N PHE A 96 -8.81 7.85 -4.77
CA PHE A 96 -7.50 7.35 -5.17
C PHE A 96 -6.53 8.51 -5.37
N GLY A 97 -5.30 8.35 -4.91
CA GLY A 97 -4.27 9.37 -5.03
C GLY A 97 -4.33 10.46 -3.95
N TRP A 98 -3.40 11.39 -4.04
CA TRP A 98 -3.18 12.44 -3.04
C TRP A 98 -4.27 13.51 -3.10
N ASN A 99 -5.33 13.32 -2.34
CA ASN A 99 -6.49 14.22 -2.27
C ASN A 99 -6.50 15.08 -0.99
N ASN A 100 -5.48 14.96 -0.13
CA ASN A 100 -5.44 15.66 1.16
C ASN A 100 -6.69 15.35 2.01
N ASN A 101 -7.06 14.08 2.07
CA ASN A 101 -8.35 13.64 2.57
C ASN A 101 -8.37 13.30 4.06
N PHE A 102 -7.32 13.62 4.83
CA PHE A 102 -7.44 13.69 6.29
C PHE A 102 -8.20 14.95 6.67
N ALA A 103 -9.47 15.02 6.27
CA ALA A 103 -10.34 16.18 6.40
C ALA A 103 -11.82 15.76 6.45
N ASP A 104 -12.72 16.62 6.99
CA ASP A 104 -14.17 16.37 6.96
C ASP A 104 -14.71 16.39 5.52
N TYR A 105 -14.18 17.31 4.69
CA TYR A 105 -14.45 17.41 3.25
C TYR A 105 -13.13 17.52 2.50
N PHE A 106 -13.06 16.92 1.34
CA PHE A 106 -11.92 17.07 0.45
C PHE A 106 -12.37 17.30 -0.99
N LYS A 107 -11.46 17.88 -1.76
CA LYS A 107 -11.65 18.14 -3.19
C LYS A 107 -10.96 17.06 -4.00
N SER A 108 -11.62 16.59 -5.04
CA SER A 108 -11.11 15.57 -5.95
C SER A 108 -11.46 15.88 -7.40
N LYS A 109 -10.89 15.11 -8.31
CA LYS A 109 -11.25 15.09 -9.73
C LYS A 109 -11.93 13.76 -10.07
N ALA A 110 -12.73 13.72 -11.14
CA ALA A 110 -13.47 12.53 -11.55
C ALA A 110 -12.56 11.29 -11.71
N PHE A 111 -11.38 11.45 -12.32
CA PHE A 111 -10.42 10.35 -12.54
C PHE A 111 -9.78 9.80 -11.26
N GLN A 112 -9.88 10.51 -10.14
CA GLN A 112 -9.39 10.10 -8.82
C GLN A 112 -10.45 9.42 -7.97
N LEU A 113 -11.65 9.25 -8.49
CA LEU A 113 -12.77 8.64 -7.77
C LEU A 113 -13.21 7.35 -8.46
N GLN A 114 -13.70 6.40 -7.66
CA GLN A 114 -14.38 5.21 -8.14
C GLN A 114 -15.71 5.06 -7.38
N PRO A 115 -16.80 4.68 -8.04
CA PRO A 115 -18.04 4.37 -7.35
C PRO A 115 -17.85 3.24 -6.35
N VAL A 116 -18.48 3.36 -5.19
CA VAL A 116 -18.55 2.26 -4.22
C VAL A 116 -19.56 1.24 -4.75
N PRO A 117 -19.20 -0.04 -4.87
CA PRO A 117 -20.13 -1.09 -5.29
C PRO A 117 -21.37 -1.17 -4.39
N ASP A 118 -22.52 -1.49 -4.98
CA ASP A 118 -23.75 -1.69 -4.22
C ASP A 118 -23.57 -2.78 -3.16
N GLY A 119 -24.02 -2.49 -1.95
CA GLY A 119 -23.94 -3.39 -0.82
C GLY A 119 -22.60 -3.39 -0.07
N LEU A 120 -21.57 -2.67 -0.56
CA LEU A 120 -20.34 -2.50 0.17
C LEU A 120 -20.52 -1.46 1.29
N ASP A 121 -20.05 -1.82 2.50
CA ASP A 121 -20.04 -0.90 3.63
C ASP A 121 -19.07 0.27 3.38
N MET A 122 -19.50 1.48 3.73
CA MET A 122 -18.69 2.69 3.57
C MET A 122 -17.43 2.67 4.42
N ASP A 123 -17.42 1.96 5.55
CA ASP A 123 -16.20 1.78 6.35
C ASP A 123 -15.14 0.98 5.59
N ILE A 124 -15.57 0.04 4.73
CA ILE A 124 -14.68 -0.75 3.87
C ILE A 124 -14.25 0.05 2.64
N ALA A 125 -15.08 0.98 2.16
CA ALA A 125 -14.79 1.79 0.98
C ALA A 125 -13.48 2.60 1.11
N ALA A 126 -13.11 3.02 2.32
CA ALA A 126 -11.83 3.70 2.58
C ALA A 126 -10.59 2.84 2.24
N LEU A 127 -10.75 1.51 2.18
CA LEU A 127 -9.69 0.57 1.82
C LEU A 127 -9.56 0.33 0.30
N GLY A 128 -10.33 1.06 -0.52
CA GLY A 128 -10.31 0.89 -1.98
C GLY A 128 -8.93 1.16 -2.58
N GLU A 129 -8.29 2.26 -2.21
CA GLU A 129 -6.96 2.63 -2.71
C GLU A 129 -5.88 1.59 -2.33
N PRO A 130 -5.66 1.26 -1.04
CA PRO A 130 -4.64 0.29 -0.67
C PRO A 130 -4.95 -1.12 -1.20
N THR A 131 -6.23 -1.49 -1.36
CA THR A 131 -6.62 -2.75 -2.01
C THR A 131 -6.18 -2.76 -3.47
N ALA A 132 -6.46 -1.70 -4.21
CA ALA A 132 -6.08 -1.61 -5.63
C ALA A 132 -4.56 -1.68 -5.82
N CYS A 133 -3.79 -0.99 -4.96
CA CYS A 133 -2.33 -1.04 -4.98
C CYS A 133 -1.80 -2.46 -4.70
N ALA A 134 -2.33 -3.12 -3.68
CA ALA A 134 -1.93 -4.48 -3.32
C ALA A 134 -2.32 -5.51 -4.40
N MET A 135 -3.53 -5.41 -4.95
CA MET A 135 -3.99 -6.27 -6.03
C MET A 135 -3.18 -6.06 -7.30
N TYR A 136 -2.91 -4.80 -7.69
CA TYR A 136 -2.06 -4.50 -8.84
C TYR A 136 -0.69 -5.17 -8.70
N SER A 137 -0.06 -5.04 -7.53
CA SER A 137 1.19 -5.73 -7.26
C SER A 137 1.02 -7.24 -7.31
N GLY A 138 0.02 -7.81 -6.63
CA GLY A 138 -0.24 -9.25 -6.62
C GLY A 138 -0.46 -9.84 -8.02
N LEU A 139 -1.17 -9.13 -8.88
CA LEU A 139 -1.39 -9.55 -10.27
C LEU A 139 -0.10 -9.50 -11.11
N ASN A 140 0.81 -8.57 -10.82
CA ASN A 140 2.05 -8.36 -11.57
C ASN A 140 3.29 -9.04 -10.96
N THR A 141 3.14 -9.88 -9.93
CA THR A 141 4.24 -10.65 -9.32
C THR A 141 4.96 -11.60 -10.29
N GLY A 142 4.32 -11.96 -11.40
CA GLY A 142 4.82 -12.99 -12.31
C GLY A 142 4.70 -14.42 -11.77
N VAL A 143 3.96 -14.64 -10.68
CA VAL A 143 3.69 -15.98 -10.11
C VAL A 143 3.11 -16.91 -11.18
N GLN A 144 3.66 -18.11 -11.28
CA GLN A 144 3.23 -19.18 -12.16
C GLN A 144 2.66 -20.37 -11.37
N LEU A 145 1.96 -21.25 -12.07
CA LEU A 145 1.47 -22.50 -11.49
C LEU A 145 2.65 -23.33 -10.95
N GLY A 146 2.58 -23.69 -9.68
CA GLY A 146 3.59 -24.53 -9.03
C GLY A 146 4.70 -23.76 -8.32
N ASP A 147 4.71 -22.42 -8.37
CA ASP A 147 5.72 -21.60 -7.69
C ASP A 147 5.61 -21.66 -6.17
N THR A 148 6.76 -21.58 -5.50
CA THR A 148 6.85 -21.21 -4.09
C THR A 148 7.02 -19.71 -3.98
N VAL A 149 6.12 -19.06 -3.26
CA VAL A 149 6.05 -17.59 -3.08
C VAL A 149 6.30 -17.24 -1.63
N VAL A 150 7.19 -16.29 -1.38
CA VAL A 150 7.41 -15.71 -0.05
C VAL A 150 6.87 -14.28 -0.03
N ILE A 151 6.09 -13.97 0.98
CA ILE A 151 5.62 -12.61 1.29
C ILE A 151 6.31 -12.18 2.59
N MET A 152 7.26 -11.27 2.47
CA MET A 152 7.95 -10.66 3.60
C MET A 152 7.15 -9.46 4.08
N GLY A 153 6.41 -9.62 5.17
CA GLY A 153 5.48 -8.66 5.75
C GLY A 153 4.03 -9.08 5.60
N GLY A 154 3.40 -9.55 6.68
CA GLY A 154 2.01 -9.95 6.78
C GLY A 154 1.05 -8.79 7.08
N GLY A 155 1.38 -7.56 6.64
CA GLY A 155 0.50 -6.40 6.73
C GLY A 155 -0.67 -6.48 5.75
N TYR A 156 -1.49 -5.41 5.68
CA TYR A 156 -2.67 -5.36 4.80
C TYR A 156 -2.36 -5.77 3.36
N ALA A 157 -1.36 -5.15 2.74
CA ALA A 157 -0.97 -5.45 1.37
C ALA A 157 -0.41 -6.87 1.23
N GLY A 158 0.45 -7.30 2.17
CA GLY A 158 1.01 -8.65 2.14
C GLY A 158 -0.05 -9.75 2.20
N GLN A 159 -1.11 -9.56 3.00
CA GLN A 159 -2.26 -10.47 3.06
C GLN A 159 -2.98 -10.57 1.70
N ILE A 160 -3.22 -9.44 1.02
CA ILE A 160 -3.87 -9.42 -0.29
C ILE A 160 -2.97 -10.08 -1.35
N ILE A 161 -1.67 -9.74 -1.37
CA ILE A 161 -0.71 -10.30 -2.33
C ILE A 161 -0.58 -11.82 -2.13
N ALA A 162 -0.60 -12.29 -0.87
CA ALA A 162 -0.60 -13.73 -0.57
C ALA A 162 -1.81 -14.45 -1.17
N GLN A 163 -3.02 -13.90 -0.99
CA GLN A 163 -4.24 -14.44 -1.60
C GLN A 163 -4.19 -14.41 -3.13
N CYS A 164 -3.73 -13.30 -3.73
CA CYS A 164 -3.51 -13.22 -5.18
C CYS A 164 -2.54 -14.31 -5.66
N SER A 165 -1.47 -14.57 -4.92
CA SER A 165 -0.50 -15.62 -5.26
C SER A 165 -1.13 -17.01 -5.25
N LYS A 166 -1.98 -17.33 -4.27
CA LYS A 166 -2.76 -18.57 -4.23
C LYS A 166 -3.69 -18.69 -5.44
N LEU A 167 -4.44 -17.64 -5.75
CA LEU A 167 -5.37 -17.62 -6.89
C LEU A 167 -4.64 -17.76 -8.25
N LYS A 168 -3.38 -17.33 -8.34
CA LYS A 168 -2.54 -17.51 -9.52
C LYS A 168 -1.93 -18.92 -9.65
N GLY A 169 -2.14 -19.78 -8.65
CA GLY A 169 -1.71 -21.18 -8.70
C GLY A 169 -0.36 -21.43 -8.05
N ALA A 170 0.10 -20.56 -7.15
CA ALA A 170 1.25 -20.85 -6.32
C ALA A 170 1.06 -22.19 -5.58
N TYR A 171 2.06 -23.08 -5.66
CA TYR A 171 2.08 -24.35 -4.94
C TYR A 171 2.15 -24.11 -3.43
N GLN A 172 3.00 -23.18 -3.03
CA GLN A 172 3.20 -22.84 -1.63
C GLN A 172 3.34 -21.32 -1.46
N VAL A 173 2.55 -20.76 -0.53
CA VAL A 173 2.66 -19.36 -0.09
C VAL A 173 3.13 -19.32 1.35
N ILE A 174 4.29 -18.69 1.56
CA ILE A 174 4.94 -18.53 2.86
C ILE A 174 4.83 -17.07 3.25
N VAL A 175 4.21 -16.76 4.39
CA VAL A 175 4.13 -15.39 4.93
C VAL A 175 5.07 -15.25 6.13
N VAL A 176 5.91 -14.23 6.10
CA VAL A 176 6.88 -13.92 7.15
C VAL A 176 6.50 -12.59 7.81
N ASP A 177 6.38 -12.56 9.12
CA ASP A 177 6.18 -11.32 9.90
C ASP A 177 6.80 -11.48 11.29
N VAL A 178 6.85 -10.40 12.06
CA VAL A 178 7.31 -10.37 13.45
C VAL A 178 6.15 -10.42 14.46
N LEU A 179 4.90 -10.33 14.00
CA LEU A 179 3.70 -10.24 14.83
C LEU A 179 2.81 -11.47 14.62
N GLU A 180 2.63 -12.27 15.68
CA GLU A 180 1.85 -13.51 15.65
C GLU A 180 0.44 -13.30 15.11
N GLY A 181 -0.28 -12.27 15.56
CA GLY A 181 -1.65 -12.01 15.09
C GLY A 181 -1.77 -11.74 13.57
N LYS A 182 -0.71 -11.25 12.91
CA LYS A 182 -0.68 -11.14 11.44
C LYS A 182 -0.43 -12.49 10.78
N LEU A 183 0.37 -13.34 11.40
CA LEU A 183 0.66 -14.70 10.94
C LEU A 183 -0.57 -15.59 11.07
N ASP A 184 -1.31 -15.49 12.18
CA ASP A 184 -2.59 -16.17 12.37
C ASP A 184 -3.60 -15.75 11.30
N LEU A 185 -3.70 -14.46 11.01
CA LEU A 185 -4.56 -13.95 9.94
C LEU A 185 -4.11 -14.50 8.57
N ALA A 186 -2.80 -14.48 8.28
CA ALA A 186 -2.27 -15.03 7.03
C ALA A 186 -2.66 -16.49 6.84
N LYS A 187 -2.53 -17.28 7.90
CA LYS A 187 -2.90 -18.69 7.91
C LYS A 187 -4.40 -18.88 7.67
N SER A 188 -5.24 -18.08 8.33
CA SER A 188 -6.70 -18.12 8.14
C SER A 188 -7.13 -17.72 6.73
N LEU A 189 -6.34 -16.87 6.04
CA LEU A 189 -6.55 -16.42 4.67
C LEU A 189 -5.92 -17.33 3.61
N GLY A 190 -5.33 -18.47 4.02
CA GLY A 190 -4.86 -19.51 3.09
C GLY A 190 -3.36 -19.53 2.82
N ALA A 191 -2.53 -18.85 3.62
CA ALA A 191 -1.10 -19.09 3.60
C ALA A 191 -0.78 -20.53 4.04
N ASP A 192 0.09 -21.21 3.28
CA ASP A 192 0.44 -22.60 3.56
C ASP A 192 1.39 -22.71 4.77
N VAL A 193 2.31 -21.75 4.87
CA VAL A 193 3.30 -21.65 5.96
C VAL A 193 3.37 -20.21 6.45
N VAL A 194 3.53 -20.06 7.75
CA VAL A 194 3.82 -18.77 8.39
C VAL A 194 5.12 -18.88 9.17
N VAL A 195 5.90 -17.81 9.20
CA VAL A 195 7.21 -17.79 9.84
C VAL A 195 7.33 -16.53 10.69
N ASN A 196 7.51 -16.70 12.00
CA ASN A 196 7.81 -15.60 12.89
C ASN A 196 9.33 -15.32 12.89
N SER A 197 9.73 -14.24 12.25
CA SER A 197 11.17 -13.92 12.13
C SER A 197 11.82 -13.44 13.42
N ARG A 198 11.08 -13.33 14.53
CA ARG A 198 11.66 -13.15 15.87
C ARG A 198 12.04 -14.48 16.53
N GLU A 199 11.47 -15.58 16.09
CA GLU A 199 11.59 -16.89 16.72
C GLU A 199 12.50 -17.82 15.93
N GLU A 200 12.50 -17.71 14.60
CA GLU A 200 13.35 -18.53 13.73
C GLU A 200 13.91 -17.70 12.57
N ASP A 201 15.04 -18.13 12.02
CA ASP A 201 15.65 -17.53 10.83
C ASP A 201 14.77 -17.81 9.60
N PRO A 202 14.12 -16.78 9.03
CA PRO A 202 13.23 -16.97 7.91
C PRO A 202 13.96 -17.41 6.64
N VAL A 203 15.23 -17.02 6.45
CA VAL A 203 16.05 -17.45 5.29
C VAL A 203 16.34 -18.94 5.37
N ALA A 204 16.80 -19.42 6.52
CA ALA A 204 17.03 -20.83 6.74
C ALA A 204 15.76 -21.67 6.58
N LYS A 205 14.62 -21.16 7.10
CA LYS A 205 13.33 -21.82 6.98
C LYS A 205 12.88 -21.96 5.53
N VAL A 206 12.92 -20.89 4.75
CA VAL A 206 12.55 -20.90 3.31
C VAL A 206 13.47 -21.85 2.53
N LYS A 207 14.78 -21.81 2.79
CA LYS A 207 15.74 -22.73 2.17
C LYS A 207 15.42 -24.20 2.51
N ALA A 208 15.11 -24.50 3.75
CA ALA A 208 14.70 -25.85 4.16
C ALA A 208 13.43 -26.34 3.44
N LEU A 209 12.40 -25.49 3.35
CA LEU A 209 11.13 -25.79 2.69
C LEU A 209 11.29 -25.99 1.17
N THR A 210 12.33 -25.44 0.58
CA THR A 210 12.58 -25.48 -0.88
C THR A 210 13.76 -26.40 -1.26
N GLY A 211 14.20 -27.28 -0.37
CA GLY A 211 15.35 -28.18 -0.63
C GLY A 211 16.67 -27.46 -0.88
N GLY A 212 16.87 -26.29 -0.27
CA GLY A 212 18.06 -25.44 -0.44
C GLY A 212 17.97 -24.46 -1.62
N ARG A 213 17.02 -24.63 -2.52
CA ARG A 213 16.88 -23.84 -3.76
C ARG A 213 16.53 -22.36 -3.49
N GLY A 214 15.59 -22.10 -2.62
CA GLY A 214 14.96 -20.80 -2.42
C GLY A 214 13.62 -20.68 -3.14
N ALA A 215 12.91 -19.58 -2.91
CA ALA A 215 11.58 -19.31 -3.47
C ALA A 215 11.64 -18.83 -4.92
N ASP A 216 10.62 -19.14 -5.70
CA ASP A 216 10.48 -18.71 -7.09
C ASP A 216 10.18 -17.21 -7.19
N VAL A 217 9.31 -16.71 -6.30
CA VAL A 217 8.97 -15.29 -6.19
C VAL A 217 9.07 -14.87 -4.73
N VAL A 218 9.70 -13.73 -4.48
CA VAL A 218 9.75 -13.11 -3.16
C VAL A 218 9.22 -11.69 -3.25
N VAL A 219 8.21 -11.37 -2.45
CA VAL A 219 7.61 -10.03 -2.36
C VAL A 219 8.05 -9.38 -1.05
N GLU A 220 8.71 -8.24 -1.14
CA GLU A 220 9.07 -7.42 0.01
C GLU A 220 7.96 -6.38 0.26
N ALA A 221 7.24 -6.51 1.39
CA ALA A 221 6.10 -5.70 1.79
C ALA A 221 6.16 -5.21 3.25
N ALA A 222 7.33 -5.32 3.90
CA ALA A 222 7.54 -4.87 5.28
C ALA A 222 8.18 -3.49 5.39
N GLY A 223 9.04 -3.12 4.43
CA GLY A 223 9.58 -1.76 4.29
C GLY A 223 10.79 -1.44 5.18
N THR A 224 11.58 -2.43 5.57
CA THR A 224 12.83 -2.21 6.32
C THR A 224 14.04 -2.74 5.58
N ALA A 225 15.24 -2.22 5.89
CA ALA A 225 16.47 -2.72 5.30
C ALA A 225 16.72 -4.20 5.65
N GLU A 226 16.37 -4.60 6.87
CA GLU A 226 16.49 -5.98 7.33
C GLU A 226 15.57 -6.93 6.54
N SER A 227 14.30 -6.55 6.38
CA SER A 227 13.33 -7.36 5.61
C SER A 227 13.74 -7.47 4.15
N PHE A 228 14.26 -6.38 3.57
CA PHE A 228 14.74 -6.37 2.19
C PHE A 228 15.93 -7.33 2.00
N ASN A 229 16.91 -7.27 2.89
CA ASN A 229 18.09 -8.15 2.84
C ASN A 229 17.70 -9.62 3.05
N ALA A 230 16.82 -9.92 4.01
CA ALA A 230 16.32 -11.27 4.23
C ALA A 230 15.53 -11.78 3.02
N ALA A 231 14.63 -10.98 2.47
CA ALA A 231 13.85 -11.30 1.28
C ALA A 231 14.78 -11.62 0.08
N SER A 232 15.79 -10.77 -0.16
CA SER A 232 16.79 -11.00 -1.20
C SER A 232 17.53 -12.32 -1.02
N ALA A 233 17.81 -12.75 0.22
CA ALA A 233 18.52 -14.01 0.50
C ALA A 233 17.66 -15.26 0.30
N MET A 234 16.32 -15.13 0.28
CA MET A 234 15.39 -16.24 0.14
C MET A 234 15.13 -16.65 -1.31
N ILE A 235 15.44 -15.78 -2.27
CA ILE A 235 15.13 -16.00 -3.68
C ILE A 235 16.06 -17.05 -4.30
N ARG A 236 15.52 -17.86 -5.23
CA ARG A 236 16.31 -18.84 -6.00
C ARG A 236 17.05 -18.19 -7.16
N HIS A 237 17.97 -18.94 -7.74
CA HIS A 237 18.56 -18.59 -9.04
C HIS A 237 17.45 -18.46 -10.12
N ASN A 238 17.50 -17.41 -10.95
CA ASN A 238 16.44 -17.01 -11.88
C ASN A 238 15.05 -16.84 -11.22
N GLY A 239 15.02 -16.36 -9.97
CA GLY A 239 13.79 -16.00 -9.28
C GLY A 239 13.41 -14.55 -9.49
N LYS A 240 12.20 -14.20 -9.04
CA LYS A 240 11.66 -12.84 -9.14
C LYS A 240 11.60 -12.18 -7.78
N PHE A 241 12.15 -10.97 -7.69
CA PHE A 241 12.03 -10.11 -6.53
C PHE A 241 11.03 -8.99 -6.81
N VAL A 242 9.93 -8.96 -6.04
CA VAL A 242 8.91 -7.92 -6.16
C VAL A 242 9.07 -6.94 -5.01
N PHE A 243 9.33 -5.71 -5.33
CA PHE A 243 9.48 -4.62 -4.39
C PHE A 243 8.16 -3.86 -4.28
N TYR A 244 7.42 -4.07 -3.20
CA TYR A 244 6.13 -3.42 -2.95
C TYR A 244 6.23 -2.26 -1.96
N SER A 245 7.00 -2.44 -0.88
CA SER A 245 7.03 -1.48 0.20
C SER A 245 7.80 -0.20 -0.14
N TRP A 246 7.51 0.86 0.58
CA TRP A 246 8.27 2.09 0.48
C TRP A 246 9.38 2.12 1.54
N VAL A 247 10.60 1.76 1.14
CA VAL A 247 11.80 1.83 1.98
C VAL A 247 12.40 3.22 1.90
N THR A 248 12.46 3.92 3.03
CA THR A 248 12.98 5.30 3.13
C THR A 248 14.43 5.36 3.57
N THR A 249 15.02 4.22 3.96
CA THR A 249 16.42 4.12 4.37
C THR A 249 17.25 3.46 3.28
N PRO A 250 18.54 3.85 3.09
CA PRO A 250 19.40 3.18 2.12
C PRO A 250 19.54 1.68 2.42
N VAL A 251 19.48 0.87 1.38
CA VAL A 251 19.70 -0.59 1.44
C VAL A 251 20.96 -0.92 0.65
N THR A 252 21.84 -1.71 1.24
CA THR A 252 23.03 -2.21 0.54
C THR A 252 22.70 -3.53 -0.14
N LEU A 253 22.84 -3.58 -1.47
CA LEU A 253 22.61 -4.77 -2.28
C LEU A 253 23.94 -5.34 -2.79
N ASN A 254 24.03 -6.66 -2.81
CA ASN A 254 25.09 -7.35 -3.57
C ASN A 254 24.63 -7.50 -5.03
N ILE A 255 24.91 -6.47 -5.83
CA ILE A 255 24.51 -6.43 -7.25
C ILE A 255 25.19 -7.55 -8.07
N SER A 256 26.43 -7.95 -7.73
CA SER A 256 27.10 -9.07 -8.40
C SER A 256 26.30 -10.36 -8.23
N ARG A 257 25.81 -10.63 -7.01
CA ARG A 257 24.92 -11.77 -6.77
C ARG A 257 23.64 -11.70 -7.60
N TRP A 258 23.02 -10.52 -7.69
CA TRP A 258 21.79 -10.35 -8.48
C TRP A 258 22.02 -10.62 -9.97
N HIS A 259 23.19 -10.17 -10.48
CA HIS A 259 23.59 -10.47 -11.85
C HIS A 259 23.86 -11.97 -12.05
N ASP A 260 24.68 -12.57 -11.17
CA ASP A 260 25.09 -13.97 -11.28
C ASP A 260 23.91 -14.94 -11.11
N ASP A 261 22.97 -14.62 -10.24
CA ASP A 261 21.75 -15.41 -10.01
C ASP A 261 20.64 -15.14 -11.04
N GLY A 262 20.81 -14.18 -11.94
CA GLY A 262 19.83 -13.84 -12.98
C GLY A 262 18.48 -13.41 -12.37
N LEU A 263 18.50 -12.60 -11.31
CA LEU A 263 17.27 -12.13 -10.62
C LEU A 263 16.58 -11.06 -11.44
N GLU A 264 15.24 -11.11 -11.48
CA GLU A 264 14.35 -10.14 -12.09
C GLU A 264 13.60 -9.29 -11.05
#